data_04954affdd5f2682f1c767822cd184a0
#
_entry.id   04954affdd5f2682f1c767822cd184a0
#
_cell.length_a   1.000
_cell.length_b   1.000
_cell.length_c   1.000
_cell.angle_alpha   90.00
_cell.angle_beta   90.00
_cell.angle_gamma   90.00
#
_symmetry.space_group_name_H-M   'P 1'
#
loop_
_entity.id
_entity.type
_entity.pdbx_description
1 polymer ?
#
loop_
_entity_poly.entity_id
_entity_poly.type
_entity_poly.pdbx_seq_one_letter_code
_entity_poly.pdbx_strand_id
1 'polypeptide(L)'
;MEPLQPTHNIRSRRSGQCPCCGREVALTFHHLIPRKVHRRPRFRKHYDRETLNKGLFMCRRCHSGIHKRYDELTLAKDFNTPEALLADPDLQRHFAWVARQRER
;
A
#
# COMPACT_ATOMS: atom_id res chain seq x y z
N MET A 1 -0.74 15.52 -21.29
CA MET A 1 -0.65 14.95 -21.05
C MET A 1 -0.45 14.02 -20.94
N GLU A 2 -0.03 13.51 -20.75
CA GLU A 2 0.18 12.75 -20.67
C GLU A 2 0.19 11.76 -20.38
N PRO A 3 0.25 11.24 -20.55
CA PRO A 3 0.25 10.24 -20.27
C PRO A 3 0.47 9.33 -19.84
N LEU A 4 0.68 9.02 -19.88
CA LEU A 4 0.87 8.19 -19.59
C LEU A 4 1.24 7.33 -19.41
N GLN A 5 1.41 7.00 -19.22
CA GLN A 5 1.86 6.25 -19.02
C GLN A 5 2.45 5.27 -18.56
N PRO A 6 3.46 4.98 -18.67
CA PRO A 6 3.69 3.65 -18.19
C PRO A 6 3.70 3.61 -16.71
N THR A 7 2.93 2.68 -16.22
CA THR A 7 2.61 2.68 -14.81
C THR A 7 3.80 2.36 -13.91
N HIS A 8 4.74 1.54 -14.37
CA HIS A 8 5.86 1.18 -13.49
C HIS A 8 6.76 2.37 -13.17
N ASN A 9 6.92 3.28 -14.12
CA ASN A 9 7.71 4.49 -13.86
C ASN A 9 7.01 5.39 -12.84
N ILE A 10 5.71 5.46 -12.94
CA ILE A 10 4.92 6.25 -12.01
C ILE A 10 5.09 5.71 -10.61
N ARG A 11 5.06 4.38 -10.46
CA ARG A 11 5.15 3.76 -9.14
C ARG A 11 6.44 4.10 -8.43
N SER A 12 7.53 4.20 -9.14
CA SER A 12 8.81 4.40 -8.50
C SER A 12 9.13 5.86 -8.24
N ARG A 13 8.35 6.77 -8.84
CA ARG A 13 8.72 8.17 -8.79
C ARG A 13 7.65 9.10 -8.26
N ARG A 14 6.54 8.57 -7.84
CA ARG A 14 5.45 9.41 -7.41
C ARG A 14 5.78 10.09 -6.09
N SER A 15 5.37 11.32 -5.95
CA SER A 15 5.41 12.01 -4.68
C SER A 15 4.08 12.73 -4.49
N GLY A 16 3.77 13.06 -3.25
CA GLY A 16 2.52 13.71 -2.93
C GLY A 16 2.15 13.46 -1.48
N GLN A 17 0.90 13.65 -1.17
CA GLN A 17 0.44 13.45 0.18
C GLN A 17 0.15 11.98 0.45
N CYS A 18 0.77 11.45 1.50
CA CYS A 18 0.54 10.06 1.90
C CYS A 18 -0.86 9.94 2.51
N PRO A 19 -1.70 9.03 2.01
CA PRO A 19 -3.06 8.88 2.55
C PRO A 19 -3.09 8.31 3.96
N CYS A 20 -1.99 7.74 4.42
CA CYS A 20 -1.94 7.13 5.75
C CYS A 20 -1.48 8.12 6.81
N CYS A 21 -0.39 8.83 6.57
CA CYS A 21 0.17 9.74 7.58
C CYS A 21 -0.03 11.22 7.24
N GLY A 22 -0.38 11.54 6.01
CA GLY A 22 -0.66 12.91 5.61
C GLY A 22 0.54 13.74 5.20
N ARG A 23 1.76 13.21 5.29
CA ARG A 23 2.95 13.97 4.94
C ARG A 23 3.11 14.08 3.42
N GLU A 24 3.71 15.18 2.98
CA GLU A 24 4.06 15.39 1.57
C GLU A 24 5.46 14.84 1.34
N VAL A 25 5.55 13.67 0.74
CA VAL A 25 6.82 12.97 0.60
C VAL A 25 6.78 12.08 -0.62
N ALA A 26 7.93 11.46 -0.92
CA ALA A 26 7.97 10.43 -1.95
C ALA A 26 7.10 9.25 -1.54
N LEU A 27 6.40 8.68 -2.50
CA LEU A 27 5.46 7.60 -2.24
C LEU A 27 5.90 6.32 -2.94
N THR A 28 5.59 5.20 -2.30
CA THR A 28 5.82 3.88 -2.87
C THR A 28 4.48 3.20 -3.09
N PHE A 29 4.44 2.26 -4.02
CA PHE A 29 3.20 1.56 -4.33
C PHE A 29 3.04 0.34 -3.43
N HIS A 30 1.90 0.27 -2.75
CA HIS A 30 1.54 -0.87 -1.90
C HIS A 30 0.43 -1.65 -2.58
N HIS A 31 0.67 -2.92 -2.90
CA HIS A 31 -0.37 -3.80 -3.40
C HIS A 31 -1.28 -4.20 -2.25
N LEU A 32 -2.58 -4.01 -2.41
CA LEU A 32 -3.53 -4.43 -1.37
C LEU A 32 -3.54 -5.93 -1.20
N ILE A 33 -3.39 -6.66 -2.30
CA ILE A 33 -3.12 -8.09 -2.26
C ILE A 33 -1.68 -8.26 -2.67
N PRO A 34 -0.76 -8.54 -1.72
CA PRO A 34 0.66 -8.58 -2.04
C PRO A 34 0.99 -9.54 -3.17
N ARG A 35 1.92 -9.15 -4.02
CA ARG A 35 2.25 -9.93 -5.20
C ARG A 35 2.63 -11.35 -4.90
N LYS A 36 3.24 -11.60 -3.76
CA LYS A 36 3.66 -12.94 -3.38
C LYS A 36 2.51 -13.93 -3.31
N VAL A 37 1.31 -13.47 -3.03
CA VAL A 37 0.16 -14.37 -2.90
C VAL A 37 -0.70 -14.42 -4.14
N HIS A 38 -0.38 -13.64 -5.17
CA HIS A 38 -1.19 -13.63 -6.40
C HIS A 38 -1.32 -15.01 -7.04
N ARG A 39 -0.30 -15.83 -6.93
CA ARG A 39 -0.29 -17.14 -7.56
C ARG A 39 -1.00 -18.22 -6.77
N ARG A 40 -1.34 -17.94 -5.52
CA ARG A 40 -2.03 -18.94 -4.72
C ARG A 40 -3.41 -19.19 -5.32
N PRO A 41 -3.84 -20.47 -5.42
CA PRO A 41 -5.10 -20.78 -6.10
C PRO A 41 -6.28 -20.00 -5.56
N ARG A 42 -6.34 -19.81 -4.24
CA ARG A 42 -7.40 -19.05 -3.62
C ARG A 42 -7.57 -17.66 -4.23
N PHE A 43 -6.45 -16.97 -4.41
CA PHE A 43 -6.51 -15.60 -4.92
C PHE A 43 -6.63 -15.56 -6.43
N ARG A 44 -6.00 -16.50 -7.13
CA ARG A 44 -6.12 -16.56 -8.58
C ARG A 44 -7.56 -16.85 -9.01
N LYS A 45 -8.26 -17.69 -8.26
CA LYS A 45 -9.61 -18.08 -8.62
C LYS A 45 -10.64 -17.00 -8.31
N HIS A 46 -10.43 -16.26 -7.23
CA HIS A 46 -11.48 -15.37 -6.72
C HIS A 46 -11.28 -13.91 -7.10
N TYR A 47 -10.13 -13.55 -7.66
CA TYR A 47 -9.84 -12.16 -8.02
C TYR A 47 -9.30 -12.13 -9.44
N ASP A 48 -9.79 -11.19 -10.24
CA ASP A 48 -9.26 -11.02 -11.58
C ASP A 48 -7.93 -10.25 -11.50
N ARG A 49 -7.26 -10.16 -12.65
CA ARG A 49 -5.96 -9.53 -12.71
C ARG A 49 -6.02 -8.09 -12.26
N GLU A 50 -7.06 -7.37 -12.65
CA GLU A 50 -7.19 -5.98 -12.29
C GLU A 50 -7.27 -5.81 -10.77
N THR A 51 -8.08 -6.63 -10.11
CA THR A 51 -8.22 -6.57 -8.66
C THR A 51 -6.91 -6.95 -7.97
N LEU A 52 -6.23 -7.97 -8.46
CA LEU A 52 -4.97 -8.38 -7.86
C LEU A 52 -3.91 -7.29 -7.93
N ASN A 53 -4.00 -6.41 -8.93
CA ASN A 53 -3.01 -5.36 -9.10
C ASN A 53 -3.39 -4.04 -8.47
N LYS A 54 -4.52 -3.96 -7.79
CA LYS A 54 -4.91 -2.74 -7.11
C LYS A 54 -4.00 -2.46 -5.93
N GLY A 55 -3.83 -1.19 -5.67
CA GLY A 55 -3.03 -0.77 -4.54
C GLY A 55 -3.17 0.71 -4.32
N LEU A 56 -2.33 1.24 -3.47
CA LEU A 56 -2.32 2.67 -3.26
C LEU A 56 -0.90 3.13 -3.00
N PHE A 57 -0.67 4.40 -3.28
CA PHE A 57 0.63 5.00 -3.03
C PHE A 57 0.67 5.50 -1.59
N MET A 58 1.75 5.19 -0.89
CA MET A 58 1.94 5.65 0.47
C MET A 58 3.42 5.85 0.73
N CYS A 59 3.76 6.57 1.75
CA CYS A 59 5.16 6.83 2.04
C CYS A 59 5.87 5.55 2.49
N ARG A 60 7.19 5.55 2.37
CA ARG A 60 7.97 4.37 2.68
C ARG A 60 7.81 3.93 4.13
N ARG A 61 7.76 4.87 5.06
CA ARG A 61 7.64 4.51 6.47
C ARG A 61 6.30 3.85 6.79
N CYS A 62 5.21 4.35 6.21
CA CYS A 62 3.91 3.72 6.39
C CYS A 62 3.89 2.34 5.76
N HIS A 63 4.43 2.23 4.55
CA HIS A 63 4.48 0.96 3.83
C HIS A 63 5.29 -0.09 4.61
N SER A 64 6.48 0.30 5.08
CA SER A 64 7.31 -0.61 5.85
C SER A 64 6.64 -1.05 7.14
N GLY A 65 5.94 -0.13 7.79
CA GLY A 65 5.25 -0.45 9.04
C GLY A 65 4.14 -1.46 8.85
N ILE A 66 3.42 -1.37 7.73
CA ILE A 66 2.39 -2.35 7.42
C ILE A 66 3.01 -3.75 7.32
N HIS A 67 4.11 -3.85 6.56
CA HIS A 67 4.74 -5.14 6.34
C HIS A 67 5.47 -5.68 7.57
N LYS A 68 5.79 -4.84 8.51
CA LYS A 68 6.36 -5.30 9.77
C LYS A 68 5.30 -5.89 10.71
N ARG A 69 4.08 -5.41 10.61
CA ARG A 69 3.01 -5.83 11.51
C ARG A 69 2.23 -7.03 11.02
N TYR A 70 2.11 -7.17 9.70
CA TYR A 70 1.28 -8.23 9.12
C TYR A 70 2.01 -8.88 7.97
N ASP A 71 1.91 -10.20 7.89
CA ASP A 71 2.52 -10.90 6.76
C ASP A 71 1.63 -10.76 5.52
N GLU A 72 2.16 -11.23 4.39
CA GLU A 72 1.49 -11.05 3.12
C GLU A 72 0.13 -11.72 3.06
N LEU A 73 0.01 -12.90 3.65
CA LEU A 73 -1.25 -13.61 3.58
C LEU A 73 -2.33 -12.90 4.41
N THR A 74 -1.96 -12.42 5.59
CA THR A 74 -2.88 -11.66 6.42
C THR A 74 -3.32 -10.38 5.72
N LEU A 75 -2.38 -9.68 5.08
CA LEU A 75 -2.72 -8.48 4.34
C LEU A 75 -3.70 -8.79 3.21
N ALA A 76 -3.46 -9.88 2.49
CA ALA A 76 -4.31 -10.24 1.37
C ALA A 76 -5.72 -10.65 1.81
N LYS A 77 -5.84 -11.24 2.99
CA LYS A 77 -7.14 -11.72 3.46
C LYS A 77 -7.92 -10.66 4.21
N ASP A 78 -7.24 -9.91 5.09
CA ASP A 78 -7.94 -9.06 6.04
C ASP A 78 -7.76 -7.58 5.78
N PHE A 79 -6.80 -7.18 4.96
CA PHE A 79 -6.48 -5.78 4.75
C PHE A 79 -6.37 -5.44 3.27
N ASN A 80 -7.23 -6.03 2.45
CA ASN A 80 -7.13 -5.86 1.01
C ASN A 80 -7.93 -4.69 0.47
N THR A 81 -8.30 -3.76 1.33
CA THR A 81 -8.92 -2.49 0.92
C THR A 81 -8.25 -1.37 1.68
N PRO A 82 -8.25 -0.15 1.11
CA PRO A 82 -7.73 1.00 1.86
C PRO A 82 -8.46 1.22 3.17
N GLU A 83 -9.76 1.01 3.18
CA GLU A 83 -10.56 1.20 4.38
C GLU A 83 -10.12 0.27 5.50
N ALA A 84 -9.84 -0.97 5.18
CA ALA A 84 -9.42 -1.94 6.19
C ALA A 84 -8.07 -1.54 6.79
N LEU A 85 -7.15 -1.08 5.95
CA LEU A 85 -5.85 -0.63 6.45
C LEU A 85 -5.99 0.58 7.36
N LEU A 86 -6.80 1.55 6.94
CA LEU A 86 -6.92 2.79 7.70
C LEU A 86 -7.74 2.63 8.97
N ALA A 87 -8.53 1.57 9.07
CA ALA A 87 -9.36 1.32 10.26
C ALA A 87 -8.65 0.51 11.34
N ASP A 88 -7.52 -0.09 11.04
CA ASP A 88 -6.84 -0.97 11.99
C ASP A 88 -6.17 -0.15 13.09
N PRO A 89 -6.47 -0.41 14.37
CA PRO A 89 -5.91 0.41 15.44
C PRO A 89 -4.39 0.38 15.53
N ASP A 90 -3.77 -0.77 15.29
CA ASP A 90 -2.32 -0.86 15.33
C ASP A 90 -1.68 -0.02 14.23
N LEU A 91 -2.25 -0.10 13.03
CA LEU A 91 -1.74 0.71 11.93
C LEU A 91 -2.01 2.19 12.16
N GLN A 92 -3.16 2.54 12.75
CA GLN A 92 -3.45 3.93 13.06
C GLN A 92 -2.40 4.52 13.98
N ARG A 93 -1.99 3.77 14.99
CA ARG A 93 -0.93 4.23 15.88
C ARG A 93 0.38 4.44 15.15
N HIS A 94 0.71 3.52 14.27
CA HIS A 94 1.93 3.65 13.46
C HIS A 94 1.84 4.87 12.55
N PHE A 95 0.72 5.04 11.85
CA PHE A 95 0.56 6.16 10.94
C PHE A 95 0.63 7.50 11.69
N ALA A 96 0.06 7.55 12.90
CA ALA A 96 0.13 8.76 13.70
C ALA A 96 1.57 9.07 14.11
N TRP A 97 2.34 8.04 14.43
CA TRP A 97 3.74 8.23 14.74
C TRP A 97 4.51 8.75 13.52
N VAL A 98 4.27 8.13 12.35
CA VAL A 98 4.94 8.55 11.12
C VAL A 98 4.61 9.99 10.79
N ALA A 99 3.38 10.43 11.07
CA ALA A 99 2.96 11.79 10.77
C ALA A 99 3.82 12.84 11.46
N ARG A 100 4.47 12.47 12.56
CA ARG A 100 5.32 13.39 13.30
C ARG A 100 6.79 13.32 12.90
N GLN A 101 7.14 12.45 11.99
CA GLN A 101 8.53 12.28 11.59
C GLN A 101 8.88 13.23 10.45
N ARG A 102 10.14 13.64 10.41
CA ARG A 102 10.63 14.43 9.31
C ARG A 102 11.27 13.54 8.27
N GLU A 103 11.09 13.92 7.04
CA GLU A 103 11.74 13.25 5.94
C GLU A 103 13.02 14.00 5.58
N ARG A 104 14.03 13.26 5.17
CA ARG A 104 15.29 13.89 4.87
C ARG A 104 15.59 13.89 3.41
#